data_a378ca3d7fab8c02a4eea5e4b72e5aaf
#
_entry.id   a378ca3d7fab8c02a4eea5e4b72e5aaf
#
_cell.length_a   1.000
_cell.length_b   1.000
_cell.length_c   1.000
_cell.angle_alpha   90.00
_cell.angle_beta   90.00
_cell.angle_gamma   90.00
#
_symmetry.space_group_name_H-M   'P 1'
#
loop_
_entity.id
_entity.type
_entity.pdbx_description
1 polymer ?
#
loop_
_entity_poly.entity_id
_entity_poly.type
_entity_poly.pdbx_seq_one_letter_code
_entity_poly.pdbx_strand_id
1 'polypeptide(L)'
;MKNNFYFLLIISVLLSCKKNHQIELQFLDEYIVKDSLVINNTLIGGLSGLDYAEGYYYCVVDDQKKPRFLKVKIDINHNEVTSINFESVSFLKDTTTSFFTENAMDLEAIFFDEATREINFVSEGSINSNKSPSVFSIDENGKLVHVYELPKSLKNNSSMKHNGVFEGVSKSVNQKGFWVSLEAPLNVDGEAPTFKKASSPIRITYFDKNSKKATKQFAY
;
A
#
# COMPACT_ATOMS: atom_id res chain seq x y z
N MET A 1 -33.74 -21.19 -47.62
CA MET A 1 -33.02 -20.01 -47.10
C MET A 1 -33.04 -19.88 -45.55
N LYS A 2 -33.94 -20.51 -44.78
CA LYS A 2 -33.98 -20.37 -43.30
C LYS A 2 -32.85 -21.13 -42.56
N ASN A 3 -32.36 -22.25 -43.09
CA ASN A 3 -31.36 -23.08 -42.38
C ASN A 3 -29.93 -22.47 -42.38
N ASN A 4 -29.57 -21.65 -43.35
CA ASN A 4 -28.24 -21.04 -43.42
C ASN A 4 -28.06 -19.89 -42.40
N PHE A 5 -29.18 -19.27 -41.97
CA PHE A 5 -29.13 -18.19 -40.99
C PHE A 5 -28.78 -18.71 -39.59
N TYR A 6 -29.28 -19.87 -39.19
CA TYR A 6 -28.95 -20.50 -37.90
C TYR A 6 -27.50 -20.99 -37.84
N PHE A 7 -26.97 -21.46 -38.97
CA PHE A 7 -25.57 -21.90 -39.06
C PHE A 7 -24.60 -20.72 -38.88
N LEU A 8 -24.90 -19.55 -39.44
CA LEU A 8 -24.11 -18.34 -39.26
C LEU A 8 -24.16 -17.79 -37.82
N LEU A 9 -25.33 -17.92 -37.15
CA LEU A 9 -25.50 -17.52 -35.74
C LEU A 9 -24.69 -18.39 -34.78
N ILE A 10 -24.61 -19.71 -35.03
CA ILE A 10 -23.83 -20.65 -34.25
C ILE A 10 -22.32 -20.37 -34.37
N ILE A 11 -21.84 -20.03 -35.58
CA ILE A 11 -20.44 -19.70 -35.82
C ILE A 11 -20.04 -18.41 -35.09
N SER A 12 -20.92 -17.39 -35.01
CA SER A 12 -20.64 -16.13 -34.33
C SER A 12 -20.52 -16.31 -32.79
N VAL A 13 -21.23 -17.27 -32.20
CA VAL A 13 -21.14 -17.58 -30.77
C VAL A 13 -19.82 -18.30 -30.43
N LEU A 14 -19.29 -19.11 -31.38
CA LEU A 14 -18.03 -19.82 -31.15
C LEU A 14 -16.76 -18.93 -31.25
N LEU A 15 -16.88 -17.76 -31.86
CA LEU A 15 -15.79 -16.79 -32.00
C LEU A 15 -15.66 -15.83 -30.81
N SER A 16 -16.55 -15.90 -29.82
CA SER A 16 -16.47 -15.12 -28.59
C SER A 16 -15.54 -15.78 -27.57
N CYS A 17 -14.34 -16.17 -27.96
CA CYS A 17 -13.26 -16.46 -27.02
C CYS A 17 -12.79 -15.14 -26.40
N LYS A 18 -13.22 -14.84 -25.17
CA LYS A 18 -12.51 -13.85 -24.35
C LYS A 18 -11.07 -14.34 -24.21
N LYS A 19 -10.11 -13.64 -24.79
CA LYS A 19 -8.70 -13.78 -24.38
C LYS A 19 -8.65 -13.47 -22.89
N ASN A 20 -8.52 -14.48 -22.06
CA ASN A 20 -8.08 -14.28 -20.70
C ASN A 20 -6.67 -13.70 -20.80
N HIS A 21 -6.52 -12.40 -20.53
CA HIS A 21 -5.20 -11.81 -20.33
C HIS A 21 -4.68 -12.41 -19.03
N GLN A 22 -3.86 -13.42 -19.14
CA GLN A 22 -3.14 -13.98 -18.03
C GLN A 22 -1.99 -13.03 -17.70
N ILE A 23 -1.95 -12.54 -16.47
CA ILE A 23 -0.82 -11.74 -15.99
C ILE A 23 0.29 -12.74 -15.66
N GLU A 24 1.44 -12.55 -16.26
CA GLU A 24 2.64 -13.35 -16.00
C GLU A 24 3.68 -12.46 -15.32
N LEU A 25 4.30 -12.97 -14.23
CA LEU A 25 5.39 -12.31 -13.55
C LEU A 25 6.69 -12.94 -14.01
N GLN A 26 7.64 -12.10 -14.43
CA GLN A 26 8.99 -12.50 -14.79
C GLN A 26 9.98 -11.90 -13.80
N PHE A 27 10.82 -12.76 -13.19
CA PHE A 27 11.98 -12.28 -12.43
C PHE A 27 12.98 -11.64 -13.40
N LEU A 28 13.42 -10.43 -13.09
CA LEU A 28 14.38 -9.69 -13.92
C LEU A 28 15.75 -9.64 -13.24
N ASP A 29 15.80 -9.17 -12.01
CA ASP A 29 17.07 -8.99 -11.28
C ASP A 29 16.82 -8.85 -9.77
N GLU A 30 17.90 -8.93 -8.98
CA GLU A 30 17.93 -8.62 -7.56
C GLU A 30 19.18 -7.81 -7.21
N TYR A 31 19.05 -6.93 -6.23
CA TYR A 31 20.18 -6.17 -5.68
C TYR A 31 20.25 -6.34 -4.17
N ILE A 32 21.37 -6.84 -3.68
CA ILE A 32 21.57 -7.07 -2.25
C ILE A 32 22.21 -5.83 -1.64
N VAL A 33 21.46 -5.11 -0.81
CA VAL A 33 21.98 -4.00 -0.02
C VAL A 33 22.91 -4.56 1.07
N LYS A 34 24.06 -3.93 1.26
CA LYS A 34 25.04 -4.35 2.27
C LYS A 34 24.39 -4.39 3.66
N ASP A 35 24.58 -5.51 4.36
CA ASP A 35 24.14 -5.64 5.74
C ASP A 35 24.77 -4.56 6.63
N SER A 36 24.01 -4.14 7.66
CA SER A 36 24.43 -3.12 8.62
C SER A 36 24.78 -1.75 8.00
N LEU A 37 24.19 -1.43 6.83
CA LEU A 37 24.33 -0.12 6.22
C LEU A 37 23.75 0.96 7.13
N VAL A 38 24.54 2.00 7.41
CA VAL A 38 24.14 3.15 8.24
C VAL A 38 24.21 4.43 7.40
N ILE A 39 23.09 5.15 7.33
CA ILE A 39 22.99 6.45 6.66
C ILE A 39 22.44 7.46 7.69
N ASN A 40 23.10 8.62 7.81
CA ASN A 40 22.72 9.67 8.75
C ASN A 40 22.50 9.15 10.19
N ASN A 41 23.43 8.31 10.68
CA ASN A 41 23.36 7.64 11.98
C ASN A 41 22.13 6.72 12.15
N THR A 42 21.55 6.23 11.07
CA THR A 42 20.39 5.36 11.09
C THR A 42 20.66 4.07 10.33
N LEU A 43 20.39 2.94 10.96
CA LEU A 43 20.47 1.64 10.32
C LEU A 43 19.38 1.53 9.23
N ILE A 44 19.77 1.10 8.05
CA ILE A 44 18.87 0.82 6.92
C ILE A 44 18.43 -0.64 7.02
N GLY A 45 17.11 -0.83 7.08
CA GLY A 45 16.47 -2.14 7.19
C GLY A 45 15.01 -1.99 7.59
N GLY A 46 14.24 -3.08 7.58
CA GLY A 46 12.80 -3.05 7.83
C GLY A 46 12.06 -2.23 6.78
N LEU A 47 12.48 -2.30 5.50
CA LEU A 47 11.78 -1.60 4.41
C LEU A 47 10.49 -2.36 4.11
N SER A 48 9.35 -1.71 4.31
CA SER A 48 8.03 -2.32 4.15
C SER A 48 7.34 -1.85 2.86
N GLY A 49 7.25 -0.56 2.62
CA GLY A 49 6.58 -0.01 1.45
C GLY A 49 7.50 0.78 0.52
N LEU A 50 7.15 0.80 -0.76
CA LEU A 50 7.92 1.47 -1.82
C LEU A 50 6.99 2.19 -2.79
N ASP A 51 7.29 3.44 -3.13
CA ASP A 51 6.67 4.20 -4.22
C ASP A 51 7.73 4.88 -5.08
N TYR A 52 7.43 5.07 -6.36
CA TYR A 52 8.28 5.81 -7.28
C TYR A 52 7.60 7.11 -7.73
N ALA A 53 8.27 8.24 -7.52
CA ALA A 53 7.81 9.55 -7.94
C ALA A 53 8.99 10.50 -8.20
N GLU A 54 8.87 11.36 -9.20
CA GLU A 54 9.83 12.42 -9.53
C GLU A 54 11.30 11.95 -9.65
N GLY A 55 11.51 10.72 -10.16
CA GLY A 55 12.86 10.17 -10.34
C GLY A 55 13.49 9.55 -9.09
N TYR A 56 12.74 9.43 -8.00
CA TYR A 56 13.17 8.83 -6.74
C TYR A 56 12.21 7.74 -6.27
N TYR A 57 12.73 6.84 -5.47
CA TYR A 57 11.95 5.90 -4.70
C TYR A 57 11.79 6.42 -3.26
N TYR A 58 10.59 6.26 -2.75
CA TYR A 58 10.24 6.57 -1.36
C TYR A 58 10.00 5.25 -0.66
N CYS A 59 10.81 4.93 0.36
CA CYS A 59 10.71 3.70 1.11
C CYS A 59 10.31 4.01 2.54
N VAL A 60 9.25 3.38 3.05
CA VAL A 60 8.90 3.46 4.45
C VAL A 60 9.63 2.38 5.25
N VAL A 61 9.90 2.66 6.51
CA VAL A 61 10.55 1.74 7.43
C VAL A 61 9.57 1.34 8.53
N ASP A 62 9.37 0.04 8.68
CA ASP A 62 8.65 -0.57 9.80
C ASP A 62 9.52 -0.48 11.06
N ASP A 63 9.35 0.61 11.80
CA ASP A 63 9.99 0.85 13.09
C ASP A 63 9.14 1.82 13.91
N GLN A 64 8.23 1.29 14.71
CA GLN A 64 7.32 2.09 15.55
C GLN A 64 8.03 3.05 16.52
N LYS A 65 9.26 2.74 16.92
CA LYS A 65 10.02 3.58 17.87
C LYS A 65 10.66 4.78 17.19
N LYS A 66 10.97 4.65 15.91
CA LYS A 66 11.61 5.69 15.09
C LYS A 66 10.98 5.73 13.71
N PRO A 67 9.69 6.09 13.62
CA PRO A 67 8.96 6.09 12.33
C PRO A 67 9.63 7.04 11.36
N ARG A 68 9.96 6.54 10.19
CA ARG A 68 10.74 7.26 9.19
C ARG A 68 10.51 6.73 7.78
N PHE A 69 10.89 7.51 6.82
CA PHE A 69 10.99 7.08 5.44
C PHE A 69 12.32 7.51 4.81
N LEU A 70 12.65 6.89 3.71
CA LEU A 70 13.89 7.09 2.98
C LEU A 70 13.56 7.60 1.59
N LYS A 71 14.35 8.56 1.10
CA LYS A 71 14.39 8.92 -0.31
C LYS A 71 15.60 8.22 -0.94
N VAL A 72 15.37 7.47 -2.00
CA VAL A 72 16.35 6.55 -2.56
C VAL A 72 16.43 6.75 -4.07
N LYS A 73 17.62 6.78 -4.63
CA LYS A 73 17.84 6.68 -6.06
C LYS A 73 18.23 5.25 -6.40
N ILE A 74 17.49 4.63 -7.30
CA ILE A 74 17.78 3.30 -7.82
C ILE A 74 18.07 3.46 -9.32
N ASP A 75 19.26 3.09 -9.74
CA ASP A 75 19.65 3.10 -11.13
C ASP A 75 19.43 1.71 -11.74
N ILE A 76 18.59 1.68 -12.77
CA ILE A 76 18.23 0.45 -13.50
C ILE A 76 18.69 0.60 -14.94
N ASN A 77 19.49 -0.36 -15.43
CA ASN A 77 19.97 -0.39 -16.79
C ASN A 77 19.71 -1.77 -17.41
N HIS A 78 19.03 -1.82 -18.54
CA HIS A 78 18.67 -3.06 -19.25
C HIS A 78 18.01 -4.13 -18.34
N ASN A 79 17.10 -3.71 -17.43
CA ASN A 79 16.43 -4.53 -16.43
C ASN A 79 17.34 -5.05 -15.29
N GLU A 80 18.55 -4.53 -15.15
CA GLU A 80 19.45 -4.83 -14.04
C GLU A 80 19.54 -3.63 -13.09
N VAL A 81 19.47 -3.86 -11.78
CA VAL A 81 19.67 -2.84 -10.75
C VAL A 81 21.17 -2.62 -10.56
N THR A 82 21.69 -1.50 -11.06
CA THR A 82 23.12 -1.22 -11.07
C THR A 82 23.60 -0.49 -9.82
N SER A 83 22.74 0.31 -9.18
CA SER A 83 23.07 0.97 -7.92
C SER A 83 21.82 1.31 -7.10
N ILE A 84 21.99 1.37 -5.77
CA ILE A 84 21.01 1.91 -4.82
C ILE A 84 21.71 2.94 -3.95
N ASN A 85 21.27 4.21 -4.03
CA ASN A 85 21.81 5.33 -3.28
C ASN A 85 20.74 5.91 -2.35
N PHE A 86 20.95 5.83 -1.05
CA PHE A 86 20.06 6.41 -0.04
C PHE A 86 20.39 7.89 0.13
N GLU A 87 19.53 8.77 -0.40
CA GLU A 87 19.74 10.22 -0.44
C GLU A 87 19.46 10.89 0.91
N SER A 88 18.37 10.49 1.57
CA SER A 88 17.97 11.06 2.86
C SER A 88 17.16 10.11 3.70
N VAL A 89 17.17 10.38 5.01
CA VAL A 89 16.32 9.76 6.03
C VAL A 89 15.48 10.85 6.66
N SER A 90 14.16 10.71 6.64
CA SER A 90 13.21 11.67 7.20
C SER A 90 12.39 11.01 8.31
N PHE A 91 12.46 11.56 9.53
CA PHE A 91 11.71 11.07 10.67
C PHE A 91 10.35 11.76 10.77
N LEU A 92 9.30 11.01 11.12
CA LEU A 92 7.98 11.55 11.44
C LEU A 92 8.01 12.11 12.87
N LYS A 93 8.11 13.43 13.00
CA LYS A 93 8.29 14.09 14.30
C LYS A 93 7.66 15.50 14.37
N ASP A 94 6.47 15.65 13.77
CA ASP A 94 5.76 16.91 13.92
C ASP A 94 5.33 17.13 15.37
N THR A 95 5.93 18.14 16.02
CA THR A 95 5.64 18.50 17.40
C THR A 95 4.47 19.48 17.54
N THR A 96 3.88 19.92 16.44
CA THR A 96 2.71 20.81 16.44
C THR A 96 1.39 20.05 16.63
N THR A 97 1.45 18.73 16.64
CA THR A 97 0.31 17.82 16.87
C THR A 97 0.72 16.69 17.80
N SER A 98 -0.24 16.15 18.55
CA SER A 98 -0.06 14.93 19.34
C SER A 98 -0.20 13.63 18.52
N PHE A 99 -0.59 13.72 17.24
CA PHE A 99 -0.92 12.57 16.42
C PHE A 99 0.17 11.48 16.42
N PHE A 100 1.44 11.87 16.19
CA PHE A 100 2.56 10.92 16.13
C PHE A 100 2.95 10.31 17.47
N THR A 101 2.55 10.92 18.58
CA THR A 101 2.84 10.42 19.93
C THR A 101 1.68 9.60 20.53
N GLU A 102 0.45 9.91 20.10
CA GLU A 102 -0.75 9.23 20.58
C GLU A 102 -1.09 7.96 19.81
N ASN A 103 -0.63 7.85 18.55
CA ASN A 103 -0.87 6.69 17.70
C ASN A 103 0.37 5.80 17.58
N ALA A 104 0.19 4.55 17.25
CA ALA A 104 1.28 3.67 16.85
C ALA A 104 1.61 3.93 15.38
N MET A 105 2.88 4.17 15.07
CA MET A 105 3.37 4.43 13.73
C MET A 105 4.04 3.18 13.15
N ASP A 106 3.29 2.11 13.07
CA ASP A 106 3.66 0.86 12.41
C ASP A 106 3.40 1.03 10.91
N LEU A 107 4.41 1.55 10.23
CA LEU A 107 4.26 2.06 8.87
C LEU A 107 4.52 0.96 7.86
N GLU A 108 3.48 0.61 7.06
CA GLU A 108 3.54 -0.50 6.11
C GLU A 108 3.59 -0.04 4.65
N ALA A 109 3.02 1.11 4.34
CA ALA A 109 3.02 1.60 2.97
C ALA A 109 3.16 3.12 2.89
N ILE A 110 3.66 3.57 1.73
CA ILE A 110 3.95 4.96 1.43
C ILE A 110 3.63 5.27 -0.04
N PHE A 111 3.17 6.48 -0.33
CA PHE A 111 3.22 7.02 -1.67
C PHE A 111 3.36 8.54 -1.65
N PHE A 112 4.05 9.07 -2.66
CA PHE A 112 4.16 10.51 -2.91
C PHE A 112 3.04 10.95 -3.87
N ASP A 113 2.27 11.95 -3.48
CA ASP A 113 1.25 12.58 -4.32
C ASP A 113 1.84 13.81 -5.02
N GLU A 114 2.19 13.66 -6.29
CA GLU A 114 2.82 14.72 -7.09
C GLU A 114 1.93 15.97 -7.24
N ALA A 115 0.59 15.79 -7.23
CA ALA A 115 -0.36 16.87 -7.42
C ALA A 115 -0.45 17.80 -6.21
N THR A 116 -0.38 17.25 -5.00
CA THR A 116 -0.47 18.01 -3.73
C THR A 116 0.89 18.17 -3.06
N ARG A 117 1.91 17.44 -3.53
CA ARG A 117 3.25 17.32 -2.93
C ARG A 117 3.20 16.79 -1.49
N GLU A 118 2.24 15.94 -1.21
CA GLU A 118 2.09 15.29 0.07
C GLU A 118 2.66 13.88 0.04
N ILE A 119 3.25 13.46 1.15
CA ILE A 119 3.68 12.08 1.36
C ILE A 119 2.61 11.39 2.19
N ASN A 120 2.00 10.36 1.64
CA ASN A 120 0.92 9.62 2.28
C ASN A 120 1.45 8.32 2.87
N PHE A 121 0.99 8.00 4.06
CA PHE A 121 1.38 6.81 4.83
C PHE A 121 0.18 5.97 5.21
N VAL A 122 0.45 4.70 5.32
CA VAL A 122 -0.47 3.70 5.85
C VAL A 122 0.20 3.04 7.04
N SER A 123 -0.49 3.03 8.18
CA SER A 123 -0.03 2.40 9.41
C SER A 123 -1.05 1.37 9.87
N GLU A 124 -0.61 0.17 10.22
CA GLU A 124 -1.49 -0.84 10.79
C GLU A 124 -1.87 -0.57 12.26
N GLY A 125 -1.19 0.36 12.90
CA GLY A 125 -1.41 0.70 14.30
C GLY A 125 -0.82 -0.36 15.24
N SER A 126 -1.48 -0.59 16.37
CA SER A 126 -1.16 -1.66 17.31
C SER A 126 -2.42 -2.12 18.03
N ILE A 127 -3.11 -3.09 17.45
CA ILE A 127 -4.43 -3.55 17.91
C ILE A 127 -4.39 -4.03 19.35
N ASN A 128 -3.37 -4.80 19.75
CA ASN A 128 -3.21 -5.29 21.11
C ASN A 128 -2.95 -4.16 22.13
N SER A 129 -2.43 -3.03 21.69
CA SER A 129 -2.24 -1.83 22.53
C SER A 129 -3.41 -0.85 22.40
N ASN A 130 -4.51 -1.27 21.78
CA ASN A 130 -5.69 -0.44 21.50
C ASN A 130 -5.37 0.82 20.68
N LYS A 131 -4.36 0.75 19.81
CA LYS A 131 -4.00 1.80 18.87
C LYS A 131 -4.54 1.45 17.49
N SER A 132 -5.47 2.28 16.99
CA SER A 132 -6.12 2.04 15.71
C SER A 132 -5.15 2.19 14.53
N PRO A 133 -5.41 1.51 13.40
CA PRO A 133 -4.71 1.78 12.16
C PRO A 133 -4.98 3.21 11.71
N SER A 134 -4.13 3.74 10.86
CA SER A 134 -4.30 5.09 10.33
C SER A 134 -3.82 5.22 8.90
N VAL A 135 -4.44 6.16 8.18
CA VAL A 135 -4.01 6.62 6.87
C VAL A 135 -3.89 8.13 6.96
N PHE A 136 -2.73 8.67 6.67
CA PHE A 136 -2.47 10.09 6.87
C PHE A 136 -1.47 10.63 5.84
N SER A 137 -1.37 11.95 5.74
CA SER A 137 -0.36 12.61 4.92
C SER A 137 0.42 13.66 5.69
N ILE A 138 1.66 13.87 5.26
CA ILE A 138 2.52 14.97 5.69
C ILE A 138 2.92 15.82 4.47
N ASP A 139 3.34 17.05 4.73
CA ASP A 139 4.03 17.88 3.74
C ASP A 139 5.51 17.48 3.62
N GLU A 140 6.23 18.09 2.69
CA GLU A 140 7.67 17.82 2.48
C GLU A 140 8.56 18.24 3.68
N ASN A 141 8.03 19.05 4.60
CA ASN A 141 8.72 19.45 5.84
C ASN A 141 8.45 18.47 7.00
N GLY A 142 7.65 17.42 6.77
CA GLY A 142 7.27 16.44 7.76
C GLY A 142 6.10 16.83 8.66
N LYS A 143 5.39 17.93 8.33
CA LYS A 143 4.23 18.39 9.09
C LYS A 143 2.98 17.63 8.68
N LEU A 144 2.18 17.18 9.65
CA LEU A 144 0.90 16.52 9.41
C LEU A 144 -0.05 17.44 8.64
N VAL A 145 -0.55 16.98 7.50
CA VAL A 145 -1.52 17.72 6.68
C VAL A 145 -2.93 17.27 7.01
N HIS A 146 -3.21 15.97 6.96
CA HIS A 146 -4.51 15.42 7.33
C HIS A 146 -4.45 13.93 7.65
N VAL A 147 -5.50 13.44 8.33
CA VAL A 147 -5.77 12.03 8.60
C VAL A 147 -7.05 11.64 7.89
N TYR A 148 -7.04 10.53 7.15
CA TYR A 148 -8.21 10.03 6.44
C TYR A 148 -9.18 9.32 7.38
N GLU A 149 -10.47 9.54 7.18
CA GLU A 149 -11.50 8.83 7.93
C GLU A 149 -11.59 7.37 7.46
N LEU A 150 -11.42 6.43 8.38
CA LEU A 150 -11.50 5.00 8.15
C LEU A 150 -12.95 4.54 7.87
N PRO A 151 -13.14 3.43 7.13
CA PRO A 151 -14.46 2.84 6.95
C PRO A 151 -15.00 2.31 8.29
N LYS A 152 -16.32 2.18 8.40
CA LYS A 152 -16.98 1.71 9.63
C LYS A 152 -16.42 0.35 10.11
N SER A 153 -16.05 -0.52 9.18
CA SER A 153 -15.50 -1.84 9.47
C SER A 153 -14.14 -1.82 10.21
N LEU A 154 -13.42 -0.69 10.16
CA LEU A 154 -12.10 -0.51 10.78
C LEU A 154 -12.11 0.52 11.93
N LYS A 155 -13.29 1.02 12.33
CA LYS A 155 -13.41 1.94 13.47
C LYS A 155 -13.36 1.24 14.84
N ASN A 156 -13.54 -0.08 14.87
CA ASN A 156 -13.49 -0.86 16.10
C ASN A 156 -12.31 -1.84 16.04
N ASN A 157 -11.34 -1.67 16.91
CA ASN A 157 -10.15 -2.50 16.97
C ASN A 157 -10.47 -3.99 17.14
N SER A 158 -11.55 -4.35 17.85
CA SER A 158 -11.98 -5.75 18.00
C SER A 158 -12.41 -6.43 16.70
N SER A 159 -12.66 -5.66 15.62
CA SER A 159 -12.98 -6.23 14.30
C SER A 159 -11.76 -6.70 13.53
N MET A 160 -10.57 -6.29 13.94
CA MET A 160 -9.31 -6.51 13.23
C MET A 160 -8.44 -7.55 13.93
N LYS A 161 -7.61 -8.23 13.17
CA LYS A 161 -6.55 -9.08 13.72
C LYS A 161 -5.32 -8.23 14.03
N HIS A 162 -4.61 -8.58 15.09
CA HIS A 162 -3.32 -7.98 15.37
C HIS A 162 -2.30 -8.42 14.33
N ASN A 163 -1.49 -7.49 13.84
CA ASN A 163 -0.53 -7.74 12.76
C ASN A 163 -1.21 -8.35 11.54
N GLY A 164 -2.20 -7.64 11.02
CA GLY A 164 -3.02 -8.13 9.91
C GLY A 164 -3.97 -7.06 9.41
N VAL A 165 -3.61 -5.78 9.59
CA VAL A 165 -4.47 -4.67 9.19
C VAL A 165 -4.02 -4.12 7.84
N PHE A 166 -3.53 -2.91 7.78
CA PHE A 166 -3.12 -2.30 6.51
C PHE A 166 -1.71 -2.70 6.12
N GLU A 167 -1.53 -3.11 4.86
CA GLU A 167 -0.24 -3.62 4.35
C GLU A 167 0.21 -2.91 3.08
N GLY A 168 -0.69 -2.67 2.15
CA GLY A 168 -0.32 -2.14 0.84
C GLY A 168 -1.13 -0.92 0.43
N VAL A 169 -0.51 -0.05 -0.36
CA VAL A 169 -1.16 1.10 -0.98
C VAL A 169 -0.88 1.16 -2.48
N SER A 170 -1.88 1.59 -3.26
CA SER A 170 -1.71 1.85 -4.69
C SER A 170 -2.50 3.07 -5.12
N LYS A 171 -1.86 4.00 -5.83
CA LYS A 171 -2.53 5.17 -6.44
C LYS A 171 -3.61 4.71 -7.42
N SER A 172 -4.79 5.33 -7.40
CA SER A 172 -5.82 5.03 -8.39
C SER A 172 -5.44 5.60 -9.76
N VAL A 173 -5.85 4.91 -10.82
CA VAL A 173 -5.54 5.30 -12.21
C VAL A 173 -5.97 6.74 -12.52
N ASN A 174 -7.10 7.20 -11.98
CA ASN A 174 -7.60 8.55 -12.17
C ASN A 174 -7.00 9.59 -11.20
N GLN A 175 -6.10 9.18 -10.33
CA GLN A 175 -5.42 9.98 -9.30
C GLN A 175 -6.34 10.72 -8.30
N LYS A 176 -7.64 10.41 -8.29
CA LYS A 176 -8.61 11.02 -7.36
C LYS A 176 -8.61 10.39 -5.97
N GLY A 177 -7.91 9.30 -5.80
CA GLY A 177 -7.78 8.56 -4.56
C GLY A 177 -6.74 7.46 -4.66
N PHE A 178 -6.78 6.55 -3.74
CA PHE A 178 -5.87 5.42 -3.66
C PHE A 178 -6.53 4.22 -2.98
N TRP A 179 -5.97 3.06 -3.21
CA TRP A 179 -6.43 1.78 -2.67
C TRP A 179 -5.50 1.33 -1.57
N VAL A 180 -6.07 0.83 -0.48
CA VAL A 180 -5.32 0.25 0.64
C VAL A 180 -5.86 -1.16 0.89
N SER A 181 -4.96 -2.15 0.95
CA SER A 181 -5.30 -3.54 1.25
C SER A 181 -5.10 -3.86 2.72
N LEU A 182 -5.91 -4.78 3.25
CA LEU A 182 -5.60 -5.47 4.50
C LEU A 182 -4.64 -6.64 4.21
N GLU A 183 -3.84 -7.02 5.18
CA GLU A 183 -3.05 -8.25 5.18
C GLU A 183 -3.93 -9.46 5.51
N ALA A 184 -4.76 -9.35 6.54
CA ALA A 184 -5.61 -10.42 7.01
C ALA A 184 -7.12 -10.10 6.86
N PRO A 185 -7.99 -11.12 6.79
CA PRO A 185 -9.44 -10.94 6.87
C PRO A 185 -9.83 -10.32 8.20
N LEU A 186 -10.88 -9.49 8.23
CA LEU A 186 -11.49 -9.07 9.49
C LEU A 186 -12.05 -10.29 10.24
N ASN A 187 -12.20 -10.16 11.55
CA ASN A 187 -12.75 -11.24 12.38
C ASN A 187 -14.13 -11.71 11.92
N VAL A 188 -14.94 -10.80 11.36
CA VAL A 188 -16.25 -11.11 10.77
C VAL A 188 -16.16 -11.81 9.41
N ASP A 189 -15.07 -11.67 8.70
CA ASP A 189 -14.86 -12.23 7.36
C ASP A 189 -14.26 -13.67 7.41
N GLY A 190 -13.65 -14.04 8.53
CA GLY A 190 -13.15 -15.38 8.75
C GLY A 190 -11.68 -15.48 9.18
N GLU A 191 -11.14 -16.69 9.07
CA GLU A 191 -9.76 -16.98 9.44
C GLU A 191 -8.75 -16.55 8.35
N ALA A 192 -7.50 -16.35 8.74
CA ALA A 192 -6.44 -16.07 7.79
C ALA A 192 -6.32 -17.19 6.73
N PRO A 193 -6.10 -16.85 5.45
CA PRO A 193 -5.91 -17.83 4.41
C PRO A 193 -4.71 -18.74 4.69
N THR A 194 -4.82 -20.01 4.28
CA THR A 194 -3.73 -20.97 4.32
C THR A 194 -3.61 -21.67 2.98
N PHE A 195 -2.51 -22.38 2.72
CA PHE A 195 -2.37 -23.19 1.50
C PHE A 195 -3.46 -24.24 1.31
N LYS A 196 -4.14 -24.64 2.39
CA LYS A 196 -5.24 -25.63 2.35
C LYS A 196 -6.62 -24.97 2.30
N LYS A 197 -6.75 -23.73 2.76
CA LYS A 197 -8.02 -23.02 2.86
C LYS A 197 -7.79 -21.54 2.58
N ALA A 198 -8.27 -21.07 1.44
CA ALA A 198 -8.14 -19.69 0.95
C ALA A 198 -9.53 -19.10 0.65
N SER A 199 -10.47 -19.20 1.60
CA SER A 199 -11.86 -18.80 1.36
C SER A 199 -12.29 -17.53 2.09
N SER A 200 -11.44 -16.96 2.94
CA SER A 200 -11.75 -15.73 3.65
C SER A 200 -11.34 -14.51 2.80
N PRO A 201 -12.25 -13.55 2.57
CA PRO A 201 -11.94 -12.41 1.74
C PRO A 201 -11.00 -11.43 2.45
N ILE A 202 -10.06 -10.88 1.70
CA ILE A 202 -9.26 -9.73 2.10
C ILE A 202 -9.95 -8.45 1.59
N ARG A 203 -10.08 -7.44 2.42
CA ARG A 203 -10.72 -6.19 2.02
C ARG A 203 -9.71 -5.21 1.43
N ILE A 204 -10.10 -4.58 0.33
CA ILE A 204 -9.39 -3.50 -0.33
C ILE A 204 -10.26 -2.26 -0.24
N THR A 205 -9.75 -1.19 0.35
CA THR A 205 -10.48 0.04 0.65
C THR A 205 -10.01 1.18 -0.24
N TYR A 206 -10.93 1.90 -0.87
CA TYR A 206 -10.65 3.12 -1.60
C TYR A 206 -10.82 4.34 -0.72
N PHE A 207 -9.78 5.16 -0.65
CA PHE A 207 -9.77 6.45 -0.01
C PHE A 207 -9.85 7.57 -1.05
N ASP A 208 -10.80 8.46 -0.88
CA ASP A 208 -11.00 9.61 -1.77
C ASP A 208 -10.23 10.83 -1.24
N LYS A 209 -9.38 11.41 -2.07
CA LYS A 209 -8.51 12.53 -1.69
C LYS A 209 -9.26 13.82 -1.41
N ASN A 210 -10.41 14.06 -2.05
CA ASN A 210 -11.18 15.28 -1.82
C ASN A 210 -11.94 15.25 -0.52
N SER A 211 -12.66 14.16 -0.28
CA SER A 211 -13.46 13.99 0.94
C SER A 211 -12.66 13.54 2.16
N LYS A 212 -11.39 13.15 1.97
CA LYS A 212 -10.46 12.68 3.02
C LYS A 212 -11.01 11.49 3.81
N LYS A 213 -11.69 10.56 3.12
CA LYS A 213 -12.32 9.40 3.76
C LYS A 213 -12.39 8.19 2.84
N ALA A 214 -12.55 7.02 3.47
CA ALA A 214 -12.91 5.78 2.78
C ALA A 214 -14.31 5.90 2.17
N THR A 215 -14.45 5.58 0.88
CA THR A 215 -15.72 5.68 0.15
C THR A 215 -16.19 4.38 -0.48
N LYS A 216 -15.28 3.43 -0.72
CA LYS A 216 -15.59 2.12 -1.30
C LYS A 216 -14.74 1.05 -0.63
N GLN A 217 -15.30 -0.15 -0.56
CA GLN A 217 -14.59 -1.33 -0.07
C GLN A 217 -14.98 -2.53 -0.93
N PHE A 218 -13.99 -3.32 -1.33
CA PHE A 218 -14.16 -4.57 -2.07
C PHE A 218 -13.59 -5.72 -1.24
N ALA A 219 -14.13 -6.90 -1.47
CA ALA A 219 -13.62 -8.16 -0.96
C ALA A 219 -12.92 -8.91 -2.11
N TYR A 220 -11.70 -9.36 -1.87
CA TYR A 220 -10.89 -10.13 -2.81
C TYR A 220 -10.69 -11.56 -2.27
#